data_5135a2dc22efb9771621e12129034b63
#
_entry.id   5135a2dc22efb9771621e12129034b63
#
_cell.length_a   1.000
_cell.length_b   1.000
_cell.length_c   1.000
_cell.angle_alpha   90.00
_cell.angle_beta   90.00
_cell.angle_gamma   90.00
#
_symmetry.space_group_name_H-M   'P 1'
#
loop_
_entity.id
_entity.type
_entity.pdbx_description
1 polymer ?
#
loop_
_entity_poly.entity_id
_entity_poly.type
_entity_poly.pdbx_seq_one_letter_code
_entity_poly.pdbx_strand_id
1 'polypeptide(L)'
;NLTISFSGTLDAHMNRLEKEDGRKMTNLELSLRTGLSDRYIQDLRKEEKNVSFETVCAICIGLHLHPKFSNDLISKSRNDYPLTEEGYFDQFLIEHHYMETLDLCNDKLREMGYRTWGKEL
;
A
#
# COMPACT_ATOMS: atom_id res chain seq x y z
N ASN A 1 19.99 6.03 2.34
CA ASN A 1 20.77 5.61 1.24
C ASN A 1 20.02 4.64 0.34
N LEU A 2 20.23 3.36 0.50
CA LEU A 2 19.60 2.39 -0.40
C LEU A 2 18.09 2.40 -0.36
N THR A 3 17.51 2.96 0.70
CA THR A 3 16.06 2.92 0.90
C THR A 3 15.40 4.26 0.69
N ILE A 4 16.05 5.18 -0.05
CA ILE A 4 15.43 6.46 -0.34
C ILE A 4 14.42 6.38 -1.47
N SER A 5 14.48 5.35 -2.31
CA SER A 5 13.53 5.19 -3.41
C SER A 5 12.29 4.43 -2.95
N PHE A 6 11.18 4.68 -3.63
CA PHE A 6 9.95 3.92 -3.39
C PHE A 6 10.18 2.43 -3.70
N SER A 7 10.75 2.14 -4.85
CA SER A 7 11.00 0.77 -5.31
C SER A 7 11.86 -0.02 -4.32
N GLY A 8 12.99 0.57 -3.92
CA GLY A 8 13.89 -0.08 -2.97
C GLY A 8 13.26 -0.28 -1.61
N THR A 9 12.47 0.70 -1.15
CA THR A 9 11.79 0.60 0.13
C THR A 9 10.70 -0.47 0.11
N LEU A 10 9.91 -0.53 -0.97
CA LEU A 10 8.88 -1.56 -1.11
C LEU A 10 9.53 -2.96 -1.11
N ASP A 11 10.60 -3.12 -1.88
CA ASP A 11 11.31 -4.40 -1.96
C ASP A 11 11.85 -4.81 -0.58
N ALA A 12 12.41 -3.85 0.16
CA ALA A 12 12.95 -4.11 1.49
C ALA A 12 11.84 -4.56 2.46
N HIS A 13 10.69 -3.90 2.44
CA HIS A 13 9.56 -4.29 3.30
C HIS A 13 9.06 -5.70 2.97
N MET A 14 8.91 -6.02 1.69
CA MET A 14 8.41 -7.33 1.29
C MET A 14 9.38 -8.44 1.70
N ASN A 15 10.69 -8.20 1.51
CA ASN A 15 11.71 -9.17 1.93
C ASN A 15 11.73 -9.33 3.45
N ARG A 16 11.60 -8.24 4.20
CA ARG A 16 11.58 -8.28 5.65
C ARG A 16 10.37 -9.06 6.18
N LEU A 17 9.19 -8.79 5.64
CA LEU A 17 7.96 -9.43 6.07
C LEU A 17 7.99 -10.94 5.79
N GLU A 18 8.50 -11.31 4.62
CA GLU A 18 8.66 -12.73 4.29
C GLU A 18 9.55 -13.44 5.31
N LYS A 19 10.61 -12.76 5.76
CA LYS A 19 11.59 -13.35 6.67
C LYS A 19 11.08 -13.44 8.09
N GLU A 20 10.38 -12.39 8.57
CA GLU A 20 9.97 -12.30 9.98
C GLU A 20 8.75 -13.15 10.30
N ASP A 21 7.79 -13.19 9.41
CA ASP A 21 6.51 -13.85 9.68
C ASP A 21 6.50 -15.35 9.37
N GLY A 22 7.55 -15.86 8.74
CA GLY A 22 7.54 -17.23 8.26
C GLY A 22 6.49 -17.45 7.18
N ARG A 23 5.76 -16.42 6.81
CA ARG A 23 4.82 -16.43 5.70
C ARG A 23 5.45 -15.71 4.52
N LYS A 24 5.29 -16.31 3.35
CA LYS A 24 5.87 -15.71 2.15
C LYS A 24 5.02 -14.52 1.72
N MET A 25 5.53 -13.33 1.93
CA MET A 25 4.95 -12.14 1.33
C MET A 25 5.50 -12.03 -0.09
N THR A 26 4.98 -12.88 -0.95
CA THR A 26 5.37 -12.92 -2.36
C THR A 26 4.59 -11.89 -3.15
N ASN A 27 5.05 -11.64 -4.39
CA ASN A 27 4.30 -10.80 -5.31
C ASN A 27 2.88 -11.34 -5.52
N LEU A 28 2.74 -12.66 -5.61
CA LEU A 28 1.43 -13.27 -5.78
C LEU A 28 0.52 -13.04 -4.57
N GLU A 29 1.07 -13.18 -3.37
CA GLU A 29 0.27 -12.97 -2.16
C GLU A 29 -0.22 -11.51 -2.08
N LEU A 30 0.65 -10.55 -2.36
CA LEU A 30 0.25 -9.16 -2.37
C LEU A 30 -0.75 -8.87 -3.48
N SER A 31 -0.59 -9.51 -4.63
CA SER A 31 -1.55 -9.41 -5.73
C SER A 31 -2.95 -9.86 -5.27
N LEU A 32 -3.03 -10.97 -4.57
CA LEU A 32 -4.31 -11.49 -4.07
C LEU A 32 -4.95 -10.54 -3.06
N ARG A 33 -4.14 -9.86 -2.25
CA ARG A 33 -4.64 -8.95 -1.23
C ARG A 33 -5.07 -7.59 -1.78
N THR A 34 -4.53 -7.17 -2.91
CA THR A 34 -4.72 -5.81 -3.41
C THR A 34 -5.48 -5.71 -4.72
N GLY A 35 -5.59 -6.81 -5.47
CA GLY A 35 -6.12 -6.77 -6.81
C GLY A 35 -5.14 -6.23 -7.85
N LEU A 36 -3.93 -5.83 -7.43
CA LEU A 36 -2.88 -5.44 -8.37
C LEU A 36 -2.29 -6.70 -9.00
N SER A 37 -1.83 -6.63 -10.25
CA SER A 37 -1.26 -7.81 -10.89
C SER A 37 0.10 -8.15 -10.29
N ASP A 38 0.42 -9.43 -10.28
CA ASP A 38 1.72 -9.94 -9.85
C ASP A 38 2.85 -9.26 -10.63
N ARG A 39 2.69 -9.15 -11.94
CA ARG A 39 3.69 -8.52 -12.80
C ARG A 39 3.90 -7.05 -12.45
N TYR A 40 2.81 -6.32 -12.18
CA TYR A 40 2.91 -4.92 -11.80
C TYR A 40 3.68 -4.75 -10.50
N ILE A 41 3.38 -5.58 -9.50
CA ILE A 41 4.10 -5.56 -8.22
C ILE A 41 5.58 -5.89 -8.44
N GLN A 42 5.86 -6.88 -9.26
CA GLN A 42 7.23 -7.23 -9.59
C GLN A 42 7.99 -6.04 -10.18
N ASP A 43 7.35 -5.33 -11.11
CA ASP A 43 7.95 -4.16 -11.74
C ASP A 43 8.17 -3.02 -10.73
N LEU A 44 7.21 -2.80 -9.83
CA LEU A 44 7.34 -1.77 -8.79
C LEU A 44 8.52 -2.02 -7.86
N ARG A 45 8.87 -3.28 -7.65
CA ARG A 45 10.00 -3.64 -6.78
C ARG A 45 11.34 -3.49 -7.48
N LYS A 46 11.37 -3.41 -8.80
CA LYS A 46 12.61 -3.41 -9.57
C LYS A 46 13.00 -2.03 -10.07
N GLU A 47 12.05 -1.18 -10.37
CA GLU A 47 12.35 0.11 -10.99
C GLU A 47 11.40 1.18 -10.51
N GLU A 48 11.87 2.43 -10.54
CA GLU A 48 11.04 3.57 -10.17
C GLU A 48 9.99 3.81 -11.25
N LYS A 49 8.74 3.97 -10.80
CA LYS A 49 7.61 4.28 -11.65
C LYS A 49 6.72 5.29 -10.94
N ASN A 50 5.95 6.03 -11.70
CA ASN A 50 4.91 6.84 -11.12
C ASN A 50 3.81 5.91 -10.58
N VAL A 51 3.49 6.06 -9.31
CA VAL A 51 2.51 5.21 -8.62
C VAL A 51 1.43 6.14 -8.07
N SER A 52 0.18 5.80 -8.29
CA SER A 52 -0.91 6.61 -7.75
C SER A 52 -1.00 6.47 -6.25
N PHE A 53 -1.57 7.50 -5.61
CA PHE A 53 -1.81 7.48 -4.17
C PHE A 53 -2.65 6.25 -3.77
N GLU A 54 -3.70 5.97 -4.54
CA GLU A 54 -4.60 4.84 -4.25
C GLU A 54 -3.87 3.50 -4.31
N THR A 55 -2.96 3.36 -5.26
CA THR A 55 -2.16 2.13 -5.37
C THR A 55 -1.24 1.96 -4.16
N VAL A 56 -0.59 3.05 -3.73
CA VAL A 56 0.30 2.98 -2.57
C VAL A 56 -0.49 2.65 -1.30
N CYS A 57 -1.66 3.26 -1.12
CA CYS A 57 -2.51 2.94 0.03
C CYS A 57 -2.91 1.47 0.05
N ALA A 58 -3.26 0.92 -1.11
CA ALA A 58 -3.61 -0.49 -1.22
C ALA A 58 -2.44 -1.39 -0.81
N ILE A 59 -1.24 -1.05 -1.26
CA ILE A 59 -0.03 -1.80 -0.90
C ILE A 59 0.22 -1.73 0.60
N CYS A 60 0.10 -0.54 1.20
CA CYS A 60 0.31 -0.37 2.63
C CYS A 60 -0.62 -1.25 3.46
N ILE A 61 -1.90 -1.29 3.10
CA ILE A 61 -2.86 -2.15 3.80
C ILE A 61 -2.59 -3.62 3.51
N GLY A 62 -2.30 -3.96 2.24
CA GLY A 62 -2.00 -5.35 1.87
C GLY A 62 -0.81 -5.91 2.64
N LEU A 63 0.17 -5.08 2.93
CA LEU A 63 1.35 -5.48 3.72
C LEU A 63 1.14 -5.31 5.22
N HIS A 64 0.03 -4.76 5.66
CA HIS A 64 -0.24 -4.45 7.07
C HIS A 64 0.89 -3.62 7.70
N LEU A 65 1.38 -2.63 6.96
CA LEU A 65 2.49 -1.80 7.43
C LEU A 65 2.03 -0.90 8.57
N HIS A 66 2.86 -0.81 9.61
CA HIS A 66 2.66 0.19 10.64
C HIS A 66 2.55 1.58 10.00
N PRO A 67 1.69 2.47 10.52
CA PRO A 67 1.45 3.79 9.90
C PRO A 67 2.73 4.58 9.62
N LYS A 68 3.73 4.45 10.48
CA LYS A 68 5.01 5.11 10.28
C LYS A 68 5.67 4.68 8.96
N PHE A 69 5.65 3.39 8.67
CA PHE A 69 6.19 2.86 7.42
C PHE A 69 5.29 3.19 6.23
N SER A 70 3.97 3.18 6.43
CA SER A 70 3.03 3.55 5.37
C SER A 70 3.21 5.00 4.97
N ASN A 71 3.33 5.91 5.93
CA ASN A 71 3.53 7.32 5.64
C ASN A 71 4.86 7.57 4.93
N ASP A 72 5.90 6.86 5.31
CA ASP A 72 7.19 6.92 4.64
C ASP A 72 7.07 6.45 3.18
N LEU A 73 6.39 5.33 2.95
CA LEU A 73 6.23 4.79 1.61
C LEU A 73 5.40 5.70 0.72
N ILE A 74 4.31 6.27 1.27
CA ILE A 74 3.49 7.24 0.56
C ILE A 74 4.35 8.45 0.14
N SER A 75 5.14 8.97 1.06
CA SER A 75 6.02 10.10 0.78
C SER A 75 7.03 9.78 -0.32
N LYS A 76 7.64 8.60 -0.26
CA LYS A 76 8.63 8.18 -1.26
C LYS A 76 8.03 7.98 -2.64
N SER A 77 6.73 7.70 -2.71
CA SER A 77 6.02 7.61 -3.99
C SER A 77 5.68 8.98 -4.56
N ARG A 78 6.06 10.05 -3.86
CA ARG A 78 5.78 11.44 -4.22
C ARG A 78 4.30 11.76 -4.19
N ASN A 79 3.57 11.08 -3.33
CA ASN A 79 2.18 11.35 -3.04
C ASN A 79 2.04 11.86 -1.61
N ASP A 80 0.87 12.37 -1.32
CA ASP A 80 0.53 12.79 0.04
C ASP A 80 -0.98 12.66 0.19
N TYR A 81 -1.44 12.67 1.43
CA TYR A 81 -2.87 12.67 1.69
C TYR A 81 -3.48 13.96 1.14
N PRO A 82 -4.57 13.86 0.36
CA PRO A 82 -5.27 15.08 -0.07
C PRO A 82 -5.72 15.89 1.15
N LEU A 83 -5.67 17.22 1.03
CA LEU A 83 -6.11 18.11 2.12
C LEU A 83 -7.62 18.35 2.00
N THR A 84 -8.37 17.27 2.13
CA THR A 84 -9.83 17.23 2.00
C THR A 84 -10.37 16.28 3.06
N GLU A 85 -11.69 16.26 3.24
CA GLU A 85 -12.31 15.29 4.13
C GLU A 85 -12.01 13.87 3.70
N GLU A 86 -12.01 13.61 2.40
CA GLU A 86 -11.63 12.32 1.85
C GLU A 86 -10.20 11.94 2.23
N GLY A 87 -9.28 12.89 2.09
CA GLY A 87 -7.88 12.65 2.44
C GLY A 87 -7.68 12.41 3.92
N TYR A 88 -8.42 13.08 4.79
CA TYR A 88 -8.37 12.81 6.22
C TYR A 88 -8.91 11.42 6.53
N PHE A 89 -9.92 10.97 5.80
CA PHE A 89 -10.44 9.61 5.99
C PHE A 89 -9.44 8.56 5.50
N ASP A 90 -8.75 8.83 4.39
CA ASP A 90 -7.65 7.97 3.94
C ASP A 90 -6.61 7.81 5.06
N GLN A 91 -6.20 8.92 5.65
CA GLN A 91 -5.21 8.88 6.73
C GLN A 91 -5.71 8.11 7.94
N PHE A 92 -6.97 8.30 8.29
CA PHE A 92 -7.60 7.55 9.38
C PHE A 92 -7.52 6.04 9.14
N LEU A 93 -7.83 5.59 7.94
CA LEU A 93 -7.76 4.16 7.61
C LEU A 93 -6.34 3.62 7.69
N ILE A 94 -5.37 4.36 7.15
CA ILE A 94 -3.96 3.96 7.20
C ILE A 94 -3.48 3.86 8.65
N GLU A 95 -3.91 4.78 9.52
CA GLU A 95 -3.39 4.85 10.88
C GLU A 95 -4.12 3.92 11.85
N HIS A 96 -5.39 3.61 11.59
CA HIS A 96 -6.19 2.87 12.55
C HIS A 96 -6.75 1.55 12.04
N HIS A 97 -6.64 1.26 10.75
CA HIS A 97 -7.19 0.05 10.14
C HIS A 97 -6.17 -0.73 9.31
N TYR A 98 -4.89 -0.49 9.53
CA TYR A 98 -3.84 -1.10 8.71
C TYR A 98 -3.72 -2.62 8.90
N MET A 99 -4.25 -3.16 9.99
CA MET A 99 -4.25 -4.60 10.22
C MET A 99 -5.45 -5.31 9.61
N GLU A 100 -6.37 -4.55 9.01
CA GLU A 100 -7.56 -5.10 8.37
C GLU A 100 -7.28 -5.36 6.89
N THR A 101 -8.23 -5.97 6.22
CA THR A 101 -8.09 -6.25 4.79
C THR A 101 -8.35 -5.00 3.96
N LEU A 102 -7.82 -5.00 2.74
CA LEU A 102 -8.13 -3.92 1.81
C LEU A 102 -9.62 -3.88 1.48
N ASP A 103 -10.26 -5.05 1.37
CA ASP A 103 -11.69 -5.11 1.10
C ASP A 103 -12.49 -4.36 2.18
N LEU A 104 -12.13 -4.54 3.44
CA LEU A 104 -12.81 -3.84 4.53
C LEU A 104 -12.59 -2.33 4.45
N CYS A 105 -11.36 -1.90 4.18
CA CYS A 105 -11.06 -0.48 4.01
C CYS A 105 -11.86 0.10 2.84
N ASN A 106 -11.92 -0.62 1.73
CA ASN A 106 -12.66 -0.17 0.55
C ASN A 106 -14.17 -0.12 0.82
N ASP A 107 -14.71 -1.03 1.62
CA ASP A 107 -16.11 -0.96 2.03
C ASP A 107 -16.38 0.33 2.80
N LYS A 108 -15.48 0.70 3.71
CA LYS A 108 -15.62 1.94 4.47
C LYS A 108 -15.53 3.17 3.57
N LEU A 109 -14.64 3.15 2.58
CA LEU A 109 -14.54 4.24 1.61
C LEU A 109 -15.82 4.36 0.79
N ARG A 110 -16.38 3.25 0.34
CA ARG A 110 -17.64 3.26 -0.43
C ARG A 110 -18.80 3.81 0.41
N GLU A 111 -18.88 3.44 1.69
CA GLU A 111 -19.93 3.94 2.58
C GLU A 111 -19.88 5.45 2.70
N MET A 112 -18.69 6.04 2.62
CA MET A 112 -18.52 7.49 2.68
C MET A 112 -18.74 8.15 1.32
N GLY A 113 -18.91 7.38 0.26
CA GLY A 113 -19.00 7.91 -1.09
C GLY A 113 -17.66 8.29 -1.67
N TYR A 114 -16.58 7.74 -1.15
CA TYR A 114 -15.23 8.04 -1.60
C TYR A 114 -14.73 6.94 -2.55
N ARG A 115 -13.67 7.26 -3.33
CA ARG A 115 -13.04 6.30 -4.22
C ARG A 115 -12.33 5.22 -3.42
N THR A 116 -12.19 4.05 -4.01
CA THR A 116 -11.49 2.91 -3.38
C THR A 116 -10.01 2.94 -3.70
N TRP A 117 -9.26 2.10 -3.00
CA TRP A 117 -7.82 1.94 -3.20
C TRP A 117 -7.54 0.65 -3.98
N GLY A 118 -6.45 0.64 -4.73
CA GLY A 118 -6.07 -0.51 -5.53
C GLY A 118 -6.87 -0.56 -6.81
N LYS A 119 -6.77 -1.69 -7.49
CA LYS A 119 -7.51 -1.90 -8.71
C LYS A 119 -8.64 -2.88 -8.44
N GLU A 120 -9.84 -2.48 -8.82
CA GLU A 120 -10.96 -3.42 -8.83
C GLU A 120 -10.85 -4.27 -10.08
N LEU A 121 -10.87 -5.57 -9.87
CA LEU A 121 -10.85 -6.53 -10.96
C LEU A 121 -12.27 -6.83 -11.44
#